data_ccc3d3d40e44db572543168175a7394e
#
_entry.id   ccc3d3d40e44db572543168175a7394e
#
_cell.length_a   1.000
_cell.length_b   1.000
_cell.length_c   1.000
_cell.angle_alpha   90.00
_cell.angle_beta   90.00
_cell.angle_gamma   90.00
#
_symmetry.space_group_name_H-M   'P 1'
#
loop_
_entity.id
_entity.type
_entity.pdbx_description
1 polymer ?
#
loop_
_entity_poly.entity_id
_entity_poly.type
_entity_poly.pdbx_seq_one_letter_code
_entity_poly.pdbx_strand_id
1 'polypeptide(L)'
;KKPIFIIGLPRSGSTLIETLLVQNEKECYSYGESSIFETSIFSQIKKNIFIKDFDFQNFEISINEEIFLNFIKNNYLYSDKNLIIDKSLENFFYIDLILKIFPEAKFIHTFRDKFENVIAIYKAMLIYLPWTHSLDNILKYISNYEKVIDYFKRKYPDKILDVKLEDFTNNPNIHSKRIYDFCNLDFTDNMLKFHNKR
;
A
#
# COMPACT_ATOMS: atom_id res chain seq x y z
N LYS A 1 -4.46 -6.29 -15.73
CA LYS A 1 -3.97 -6.65 -14.39
C LYS A 1 -4.78 -5.93 -13.34
N LYS A 2 -4.96 -6.57 -12.19
CA LYS A 2 -5.72 -5.99 -11.07
C LYS A 2 -4.74 -5.74 -9.93
N PRO A 3 -4.26 -4.51 -9.74
CA PRO A 3 -3.34 -4.23 -8.65
C PRO A 3 -4.06 -4.16 -7.30
N ILE A 4 -3.41 -4.72 -6.28
CA ILE A 4 -3.78 -4.60 -4.88
C ILE A 4 -2.68 -3.82 -4.18
N PHE A 5 -3.07 -2.75 -3.50
CA PHE A 5 -2.16 -1.91 -2.74
C PHE A 5 -2.37 -2.15 -1.24
N ILE A 6 -1.31 -2.52 -0.54
CA ILE A 6 -1.33 -2.58 0.92
C ILE A 6 -0.79 -1.25 1.42
N ILE A 7 -1.66 -0.49 2.08
CA ILE A 7 -1.41 0.85 2.58
C ILE A 7 -1.56 0.93 4.09
N GLY A 8 -0.95 1.91 4.71
CA GLY A 8 -1.04 2.09 6.15
C GLY A 8 0.17 2.77 6.75
N LEU A 9 0.28 2.71 8.06
CA LEU A 9 1.46 3.16 8.78
C LEU A 9 2.49 2.03 8.90
N PRO A 10 3.77 2.33 9.05
CA PRO A 10 4.76 1.34 9.43
C PRO A 10 4.34 0.59 10.70
N ARG A 11 4.72 -0.68 10.81
CA ARG A 11 4.43 -1.54 11.97
C ARG A 11 2.94 -1.84 12.21
N SER A 12 2.10 -1.69 11.20
CA SER A 12 0.65 -1.97 11.24
C SER A 12 0.25 -3.40 10.84
N GLY A 13 1.23 -4.28 10.56
CA GLY A 13 0.95 -5.67 10.13
C GLY A 13 0.89 -5.87 8.62
N SER A 14 1.30 -4.88 7.82
CA SER A 14 1.28 -4.93 6.35
C SER A 14 2.02 -6.13 5.76
N THR A 15 3.18 -6.49 6.31
CA THR A 15 3.95 -7.67 5.87
C THR A 15 3.21 -8.98 6.11
N LEU A 16 2.41 -9.06 7.18
CA LEU A 16 1.58 -10.22 7.47
C LEU A 16 0.51 -10.42 6.40
N ILE A 17 -0.14 -9.33 5.99
CA ILE A 17 -1.17 -9.34 4.95
C ILE A 17 -0.56 -9.63 3.57
N GLU A 18 0.61 -9.07 3.27
CA GLU A 18 1.35 -9.41 2.05
C GLU A 18 1.67 -10.91 2.01
N THR A 19 2.24 -11.44 3.10
CA THR A 19 2.60 -12.86 3.22
C THR A 19 1.39 -13.77 3.03
N LEU A 20 0.23 -13.37 3.58
CA LEU A 20 -1.02 -14.09 3.38
C LEU A 20 -1.41 -14.15 1.89
N LEU A 21 -1.41 -13.02 1.20
CA LEU A 21 -1.85 -12.93 -0.20
C LEU A 21 -0.93 -13.70 -1.15
N VAL A 22 0.39 -13.66 -0.94
CA VAL A 22 1.34 -14.40 -1.79
C VAL A 22 1.29 -15.92 -1.61
N GLN A 23 0.55 -16.45 -0.62
CA GLN A 23 0.26 -17.89 -0.57
C GLN A 23 -0.54 -18.37 -1.80
N ASN A 24 -1.28 -17.48 -2.45
CA ASN A 24 -1.88 -17.77 -3.76
C ASN A 24 -0.86 -17.55 -4.89
N GLU A 25 0.17 -18.41 -4.92
CA GLU A 25 1.29 -18.32 -5.87
C GLU A 25 0.84 -18.41 -7.34
N LYS A 26 -0.34 -18.95 -7.61
CA LYS A 26 -0.87 -19.08 -8.97
C LYS A 26 -1.34 -17.74 -9.53
N GLU A 27 -1.93 -16.90 -8.70
CA GLU A 27 -2.58 -15.67 -9.14
C GLU A 27 -1.86 -14.40 -8.69
N CYS A 28 -1.15 -14.45 -7.56
CA CYS A 28 -0.56 -13.29 -6.94
C CYS A 28 0.96 -13.21 -7.12
N TYR A 29 1.44 -12.00 -7.32
CA TYR A 29 2.86 -11.66 -7.25
C TYR A 29 3.05 -10.35 -6.50
N SER A 30 3.97 -10.31 -5.52
CA SER A 30 4.27 -9.08 -4.78
C SER A 30 5.57 -8.45 -5.24
N TYR A 31 5.52 -7.14 -5.41
CA TYR A 31 6.69 -6.28 -5.60
C TYR A 31 7.26 -5.73 -4.28
N GLY A 32 6.65 -6.08 -3.13
CA GLY A 32 7.07 -5.57 -1.83
C GLY A 32 6.90 -4.06 -1.73
N GLU A 33 7.86 -3.40 -1.10
CA GLU A 33 7.94 -1.93 -0.96
C GLU A 33 8.64 -1.33 -2.20
N SER A 34 7.98 -1.43 -3.34
CA SER A 34 8.56 -1.06 -4.63
C SER A 34 8.74 0.44 -4.83
N SER A 35 7.95 1.26 -4.14
CA SER A 35 7.88 2.73 -4.31
C SER A 35 7.72 3.17 -5.77
N ILE A 36 7.08 2.34 -6.61
CA ILE A 36 6.97 2.57 -8.05
C ILE A 36 6.21 3.86 -8.36
N PHE A 37 5.08 4.09 -7.65
CA PHE A 37 4.28 5.30 -7.84
C PHE A 37 5.06 6.55 -7.45
N GLU A 38 5.64 6.54 -6.27
CA GLU A 38 6.46 7.64 -5.76
C GLU A 38 7.61 7.97 -6.74
N THR A 39 8.39 6.96 -7.12
CA THR A 39 9.51 7.13 -8.05
C THR A 39 9.04 7.66 -9.42
N SER A 40 7.92 7.15 -9.93
CA SER A 40 7.36 7.59 -11.22
C SER A 40 6.90 9.05 -11.18
N ILE A 41 6.26 9.46 -10.07
CA ILE A 41 5.80 10.83 -9.84
C ILE A 41 7.01 11.76 -9.72
N PHE A 42 7.97 11.42 -8.85
CA PHE A 42 9.17 12.25 -8.66
C PHE A 42 10.00 12.39 -9.93
N SER A 43 10.08 11.35 -10.76
CA SER A 43 10.79 11.43 -12.04
C SER A 43 10.18 12.47 -13.00
N GLN A 44 8.85 12.60 -12.98
CA GLN A 44 8.14 13.60 -13.80
C GLN A 44 8.27 15.00 -13.21
N ILE A 45 8.09 15.15 -11.89
CA ILE A 45 8.30 16.43 -11.20
C ILE A 45 9.72 16.92 -11.43
N LYS A 46 10.73 16.04 -11.27
CA LYS A 46 12.14 16.39 -11.47
C LYS A 46 12.41 16.92 -12.89
N LYS A 47 11.81 16.32 -13.92
CA LYS A 47 11.95 16.83 -15.29
C LYS A 47 11.41 18.24 -15.47
N ASN A 48 10.37 18.60 -14.75
CA ASN A 48 9.67 19.88 -14.90
C ASN A 48 10.15 20.97 -13.93
N ILE A 49 10.68 20.59 -12.75
CA ILE A 49 11.15 21.55 -11.73
C ILE A 49 12.30 22.46 -12.22
N PHE A 50 13.07 22.01 -13.21
CA PHE A 50 14.14 22.78 -13.84
C PHE A 50 13.67 23.65 -15.00
N ILE A 51 12.36 23.61 -15.31
CA ILE A 51 11.78 24.51 -16.30
C ILE A 51 11.54 25.85 -15.63
N LYS A 52 12.09 26.93 -16.22
CA LYS A 52 11.82 28.30 -15.77
C LYS A 52 10.31 28.52 -15.83
N ASP A 53 9.74 29.03 -14.74
CA ASP A 53 8.28 29.28 -14.61
C ASP A 53 7.42 28.01 -14.40
N PHE A 54 7.98 26.98 -13.72
CA PHE A 54 7.20 25.79 -13.36
C PHE A 54 6.05 26.11 -12.39
N ASP A 55 4.82 25.89 -12.84
CA ASP A 55 3.61 26.12 -12.05
C ASP A 55 3.13 24.85 -11.36
N PHE A 56 3.37 24.75 -10.04
CA PHE A 56 2.92 23.62 -9.23
C PHE A 56 1.39 23.51 -9.10
N GLN A 57 0.66 24.63 -9.27
CA GLN A 57 -0.79 24.63 -9.08
C GLN A 57 -1.52 24.02 -10.27
N ASN A 58 -0.95 24.19 -11.47
CA ASN A 58 -1.52 23.69 -12.72
C ASN A 58 -0.74 22.49 -13.30
N PHE A 59 0.21 21.93 -12.52
CA PHE A 59 0.95 20.76 -12.96
C PHE A 59 0.09 19.51 -12.93
N GLU A 60 -0.27 19.02 -14.10
CA GLU A 60 -0.97 17.75 -14.24
C GLU A 60 0.05 16.61 -14.38
N ILE A 61 0.01 15.67 -13.40
CA ILE A 61 0.81 14.45 -13.49
C ILE A 61 0.17 13.53 -14.51
N SER A 62 0.80 13.41 -15.67
CA SER A 62 0.33 12.56 -16.76
C SER A 62 0.96 11.17 -16.69
N ILE A 63 0.63 10.40 -15.65
CA ILE A 63 0.95 8.98 -15.63
C ILE A 63 -0.22 8.23 -16.28
N ASN A 64 0.06 7.50 -17.36
CA ASN A 64 -0.91 6.56 -17.91
C ASN A 64 -0.50 5.12 -17.59
N GLU A 65 -1.43 4.19 -17.78
CA GLU A 65 -1.22 2.77 -17.49
C GLU A 65 -0.02 2.20 -18.26
N GLU A 66 0.14 2.57 -19.53
CA GLU A 66 1.22 2.10 -20.38
C GLU A 66 2.59 2.55 -19.88
N ILE A 67 2.74 3.82 -19.48
CA ILE A 67 3.98 4.35 -18.90
C ILE A 67 4.32 3.60 -17.61
N PHE A 68 3.33 3.38 -16.75
CA PHE A 68 3.51 2.67 -15.50
C PHE A 68 3.89 1.20 -15.73
N LEU A 69 3.18 0.48 -16.58
CA LEU A 69 3.48 -0.91 -16.93
C LEU A 69 4.85 -1.06 -17.59
N ASN A 70 5.24 -0.12 -18.47
CA ASN A 70 6.57 -0.11 -19.05
C ASN A 70 7.66 0.17 -18.02
N PHE A 71 7.40 1.03 -17.05
CA PHE A 71 8.33 1.26 -15.94
C PHE A 71 8.52 -0.01 -15.10
N ILE A 72 7.44 -0.69 -14.72
CA ILE A 72 7.50 -1.99 -14.03
C ILE A 72 8.29 -3.01 -14.85
N LYS A 73 8.00 -3.12 -16.15
CA LYS A 73 8.60 -4.09 -17.05
C LYS A 73 10.12 -3.90 -17.19
N ASN A 74 10.56 -2.64 -17.18
CA ASN A 74 11.97 -2.29 -17.40
C ASN A 74 12.81 -2.28 -16.11
N ASN A 75 12.19 -2.10 -14.94
CA ASN A 75 12.90 -1.91 -13.68
C ASN A 75 12.69 -3.03 -12.66
N TYR A 76 11.69 -3.90 -12.89
CA TYR A 76 11.36 -4.99 -11.99
C TYR A 76 11.12 -6.29 -12.76
N LEU A 77 11.27 -7.43 -12.09
CA LEU A 77 10.89 -8.73 -12.66
C LEU A 77 9.40 -8.70 -13.02
N TYR A 78 9.13 -8.63 -14.32
CA TYR A 78 7.76 -8.60 -14.81
C TYR A 78 7.07 -9.93 -14.52
N SER A 79 5.98 -9.89 -13.76
CA SER A 79 5.15 -11.06 -13.51
C SER A 79 4.02 -11.18 -14.54
N ASP A 80 3.74 -12.39 -15.00
CA ASP A 80 2.58 -12.73 -15.83
C ASP A 80 1.29 -12.87 -15.02
N LYS A 81 1.40 -12.87 -13.68
CA LYS A 81 0.25 -13.03 -12.77
C LYS A 81 -0.83 -11.97 -12.98
N ASN A 82 -2.08 -12.36 -12.74
CA ASN A 82 -3.24 -11.49 -12.90
C ASN A 82 -3.30 -10.40 -11.83
N LEU A 83 -2.92 -10.74 -10.61
CA LEU A 83 -2.90 -9.88 -9.45
C LEU A 83 -1.46 -9.49 -9.11
N ILE A 84 -1.23 -8.20 -9.00
CA ILE A 84 0.03 -7.64 -8.53
C ILE A 84 -0.19 -6.93 -7.20
N ILE A 85 0.69 -7.19 -6.24
CA ILE A 85 0.63 -6.60 -4.91
C ILE A 85 1.78 -5.59 -4.79
N ASP A 86 1.45 -4.39 -4.38
CA ASP A 86 2.41 -3.35 -4.00
C ASP A 86 2.17 -2.98 -2.53
N LYS A 87 3.19 -3.15 -1.70
CA LYS A 87 3.14 -2.84 -0.27
C LYS A 87 3.94 -1.58 0.05
N SER A 88 3.98 -0.62 -0.84
CA SER A 88 4.50 0.71 -0.55
C SER A 88 3.46 1.48 0.27
N LEU A 89 3.67 1.54 1.59
CA LEU A 89 2.66 1.97 2.55
C LEU A 89 2.14 3.38 2.27
N GLU A 90 3.00 4.26 1.76
CA GLU A 90 2.68 5.65 1.44
C GLU A 90 1.86 5.84 0.16
N ASN A 91 1.52 4.76 -0.55
CA ASN A 91 0.59 4.81 -1.67
C ASN A 91 -0.80 5.38 -1.29
N PHE A 92 -1.09 5.52 0.01
CA PHE A 92 -2.30 6.23 0.44
C PHE A 92 -2.33 7.71 0.01
N PHE A 93 -1.19 8.34 -0.27
CA PHE A 93 -1.14 9.68 -0.85
C PHE A 93 -1.60 9.72 -2.31
N TYR A 94 -1.55 8.59 -3.01
CA TYR A 94 -1.73 8.50 -4.46
C TYR A 94 -3.00 7.76 -4.87
N ILE A 95 -3.95 7.51 -3.96
CA ILE A 95 -5.16 6.72 -4.22
C ILE A 95 -5.95 7.25 -5.43
N ASP A 96 -6.16 8.56 -5.53
CA ASP A 96 -6.87 9.16 -6.67
C ASP A 96 -6.14 8.91 -7.99
N LEU A 97 -4.82 9.07 -7.99
CA LEU A 97 -3.99 8.84 -9.16
C LEU A 97 -3.96 7.37 -9.55
N ILE A 98 -3.83 6.48 -8.56
CA ILE A 98 -3.86 5.04 -8.77
C ILE A 98 -5.19 4.61 -9.39
N LEU A 99 -6.32 5.10 -8.88
CA LEU A 99 -7.63 4.78 -9.42
C LEU A 99 -7.91 5.38 -10.80
N LYS A 100 -7.29 6.51 -11.12
CA LYS A 100 -7.33 7.10 -12.48
C LYS A 100 -6.64 6.18 -13.50
N ILE A 101 -5.54 5.53 -13.11
CA ILE A 101 -4.74 4.63 -13.95
C ILE A 101 -5.31 3.21 -13.94
N PHE A 102 -5.66 2.71 -12.75
CA PHE A 102 -6.20 1.39 -12.51
C PHE A 102 -7.57 1.47 -11.83
N PRO A 103 -8.66 1.66 -12.57
CA PRO A 103 -10.00 1.79 -12.00
C PRO A 103 -10.42 0.57 -11.15
N GLU A 104 -9.84 -0.61 -11.45
CA GLU A 104 -10.08 -1.86 -10.73
C GLU A 104 -9.14 -2.09 -9.53
N ALA A 105 -8.26 -1.14 -9.23
CA ALA A 105 -7.37 -1.25 -8.07
C ALA A 105 -8.16 -1.35 -6.77
N LYS A 106 -7.62 -2.12 -5.84
CA LYS A 106 -8.14 -2.27 -4.48
C LYS A 106 -7.04 -1.97 -3.46
N PHE A 107 -7.46 -1.44 -2.31
CA PHE A 107 -6.54 -1.06 -1.26
C PHE A 107 -6.87 -1.83 0.01
N ILE A 108 -5.87 -2.44 0.61
CA ILE A 108 -5.98 -3.05 1.93
C ILE A 108 -5.28 -2.11 2.89
N HIS A 109 -6.07 -1.43 3.71
CA HIS A 109 -5.58 -0.50 4.71
C HIS A 109 -5.32 -1.24 6.01
N THR A 110 -4.03 -1.42 6.33
CA THR A 110 -3.61 -2.07 7.58
C THR A 110 -3.40 -1.03 8.67
N PHE A 111 -3.96 -1.30 9.84
CA PHE A 111 -3.79 -0.45 11.02
C PHE A 111 -3.82 -1.29 12.30
N ARG A 112 -3.46 -0.67 13.40
CA ARG A 112 -3.51 -1.27 14.73
C ARG A 112 -3.87 -0.22 15.77
N ASP A 113 -3.98 -0.62 17.04
CA ASP A 113 -4.16 0.33 18.12
C ASP A 113 -3.15 1.48 18.02
N LYS A 114 -3.65 2.70 18.16
CA LYS A 114 -2.85 3.92 17.93
C LYS A 114 -1.65 4.01 18.87
N PHE A 115 -1.86 3.72 20.15
CA PHE A 115 -0.79 3.79 21.16
C PHE A 115 0.28 2.73 20.87
N GLU A 116 -0.15 1.51 20.60
CA GLU A 116 0.72 0.40 20.24
C GLU A 116 1.51 0.71 18.96
N ASN A 117 0.88 1.37 17.97
CA ASN A 117 1.54 1.74 16.72
C ASN A 117 2.61 2.81 16.94
N VAL A 118 2.30 3.86 17.73
CA VAL A 118 3.27 4.91 18.11
C VAL A 118 4.52 4.29 18.74
N ILE A 119 4.34 3.42 19.73
CA ILE A 119 5.45 2.76 20.42
C ILE A 119 6.25 1.86 19.47
N ALA A 120 5.56 1.11 18.60
CA ALA A 120 6.22 0.22 17.65
C ALA A 120 7.03 0.98 16.59
N ILE A 121 6.51 2.11 16.11
CA ILE A 121 7.22 3.00 15.17
C ILE A 121 8.44 3.61 15.84
N TYR A 122 8.27 4.19 17.04
CA TYR A 122 9.36 4.83 17.78
C TYR A 122 10.50 3.85 18.07
N LYS A 123 10.17 2.64 18.56
CA LYS A 123 11.17 1.59 18.81
C LYS A 123 11.90 1.09 17.56
N ALA A 124 11.24 1.16 16.40
CA ALA A 124 11.83 0.67 15.15
C ALA A 124 12.91 1.59 14.59
N MET A 125 12.94 2.88 14.97
CA MET A 125 13.95 3.86 14.56
C MET A 125 14.23 3.79 13.05
N LEU A 126 13.18 3.89 12.22
CA LEU A 126 13.27 3.66 10.78
C LEU A 126 14.15 4.73 10.11
N ILE A 127 15.34 4.33 9.68
CA ILE A 127 16.42 5.25 9.22
C ILE A 127 15.96 6.13 8.06
N TYR A 128 15.16 5.58 7.14
CA TYR A 128 14.69 6.29 5.94
C TYR A 128 13.44 7.14 6.18
N LEU A 129 12.88 7.12 7.40
CA LEU A 129 11.69 7.88 7.78
C LEU A 129 12.01 8.80 8.98
N PRO A 130 12.59 9.99 8.74
CA PRO A 130 13.07 10.86 9.83
C PRO A 130 12.00 11.26 10.85
N TRP A 131 10.73 11.31 10.43
CA TRP A 131 9.61 11.60 11.32
C TRP A 131 9.39 10.54 12.41
N THR A 132 9.95 9.33 12.25
CA THR A 132 9.82 8.24 13.23
C THR A 132 10.77 8.38 14.43
N HIS A 133 11.68 9.34 14.41
CA HIS A 133 12.71 9.52 15.42
C HIS A 133 12.29 10.45 16.59
N SER A 134 11.08 11.01 16.55
CA SER A 134 10.53 11.87 17.59
C SER A 134 9.06 11.54 17.82
N LEU A 135 8.65 11.41 19.09
CA LEU A 135 7.26 11.14 19.44
C LEU A 135 6.32 12.22 18.91
N ASP A 136 6.70 13.49 19.02
CA ASP A 136 5.89 14.62 18.52
C ASP A 136 5.69 14.53 17.01
N ASN A 137 6.75 14.20 16.27
CA ASN A 137 6.66 14.03 14.82
C ASN A 137 5.80 12.81 14.44
N ILE A 138 5.93 11.71 15.17
CA ILE A 138 5.08 10.51 14.97
C ILE A 138 3.61 10.88 15.17
N LEU A 139 3.27 11.52 16.28
CA LEU A 139 1.89 11.92 16.60
C LEU A 139 1.32 12.88 15.55
N LYS A 140 2.11 13.84 15.11
CA LYS A 140 1.74 14.81 14.05
C LYS A 140 1.51 14.10 12.72
N TYR A 141 2.41 13.19 12.34
CA TYR A 141 2.28 12.41 11.11
C TYR A 141 1.01 11.55 11.13
N ILE A 142 0.80 10.80 12.22
CA ILE A 142 -0.39 9.95 12.38
C ILE A 142 -1.68 10.78 12.30
N SER A 143 -1.72 11.93 12.97
CA SER A 143 -2.91 12.81 12.92
C SER A 143 -3.24 13.30 11.50
N ASN A 144 -2.22 13.60 10.69
CA ASN A 144 -2.43 13.98 9.29
C ASN A 144 -2.79 12.78 8.42
N TYR A 145 -2.14 11.66 8.62
CA TYR A 145 -2.45 10.40 7.96
C TYR A 145 -3.92 9.99 8.17
N GLU A 146 -4.43 10.03 9.41
CA GLU A 146 -5.81 9.70 9.74
C GLU A 146 -6.81 10.55 8.91
N LYS A 147 -6.54 11.85 8.75
CA LYS A 147 -7.39 12.74 7.94
C LYS A 147 -7.41 12.33 6.47
N VAL A 148 -6.27 11.96 5.92
CA VAL A 148 -6.13 11.54 4.51
C VAL A 148 -6.86 10.22 4.29
N ILE A 149 -6.64 9.23 5.15
CA ILE A 149 -7.30 7.92 5.04
C ILE A 149 -8.81 8.04 5.20
N ASP A 150 -9.29 8.81 6.18
CA ASP A 150 -10.73 9.03 6.37
C ASP A 150 -11.38 9.72 5.18
N TYR A 151 -10.67 10.66 4.54
CA TYR A 151 -11.15 11.28 3.30
C TYR A 151 -11.34 10.23 2.20
N PHE A 152 -10.33 9.39 1.97
CA PHE A 152 -10.40 8.38 0.90
C PHE A 152 -11.38 7.25 1.18
N LYS A 153 -11.54 6.83 2.43
CA LYS A 153 -12.58 5.86 2.82
C LYS A 153 -13.99 6.36 2.53
N ARG A 154 -14.25 7.64 2.77
CA ARG A 154 -15.55 8.23 2.42
C ARG A 154 -15.75 8.38 0.92
N LYS A 155 -14.66 8.68 0.18
CA LYS A 155 -14.70 8.87 -1.27
C LYS A 155 -14.82 7.55 -2.04
N TYR A 156 -14.17 6.50 -1.54
CA TYR A 156 -14.06 5.19 -2.20
C TYR A 156 -14.36 4.02 -1.23
N PRO A 157 -15.56 3.92 -0.67
CA PRO A 157 -15.88 2.93 0.37
C PRO A 157 -15.72 1.48 -0.10
N ASP A 158 -15.98 1.19 -1.38
CA ASP A 158 -15.89 -0.15 -1.95
C ASP A 158 -14.48 -0.52 -2.43
N LYS A 159 -13.53 0.43 -2.42
CA LYS A 159 -12.16 0.22 -2.90
C LYS A 159 -11.16 0.02 -1.76
N ILE A 160 -11.53 0.35 -0.53
CA ILE A 160 -10.63 0.30 0.64
C ILE A 160 -11.18 -0.66 1.69
N LEU A 161 -10.43 -1.71 1.97
CA LEU A 161 -10.73 -2.67 3.04
C LEU A 161 -9.89 -2.38 4.27
N ASP A 162 -10.52 -2.10 5.40
CA ASP A 162 -9.88 -1.95 6.70
C ASP A 162 -9.52 -3.31 7.31
N VAL A 163 -8.26 -3.48 7.69
CA VAL A 163 -7.75 -4.66 8.40
C VAL A 163 -7.00 -4.23 9.65
N LYS A 164 -7.65 -4.42 10.80
CA LYS A 164 -7.03 -4.18 12.11
C LYS A 164 -6.17 -5.38 12.50
N LEU A 165 -4.91 -5.14 12.86
CA LEU A 165 -3.94 -6.19 13.19
C LEU A 165 -4.42 -7.09 14.33
N GLU A 166 -4.97 -6.50 15.40
CA GLU A 166 -5.46 -7.23 16.56
C GLU A 166 -6.62 -8.16 16.20
N ASP A 167 -7.57 -7.68 15.39
CA ASP A 167 -8.72 -8.47 14.94
C ASP A 167 -8.26 -9.63 14.06
N PHE A 168 -7.33 -9.34 13.13
CA PHE A 168 -6.73 -10.36 12.27
C PHE A 168 -6.02 -11.45 13.08
N THR A 169 -5.22 -11.07 14.08
CA THR A 169 -4.45 -12.03 14.89
C THR A 169 -5.36 -12.86 15.81
N ASN A 170 -6.46 -12.29 16.29
CA ASN A 170 -7.42 -12.99 17.13
C ASN A 170 -8.29 -13.99 16.34
N ASN A 171 -8.64 -13.65 15.09
CA ASN A 171 -9.52 -14.48 14.25
C ASN A 171 -8.98 -14.59 12.81
N PRO A 172 -7.80 -15.22 12.60
CA PRO A 172 -7.12 -15.21 11.32
C PRO A 172 -7.93 -15.82 10.18
N ASN A 173 -8.70 -16.87 10.41
CA ASN A 173 -9.54 -17.52 9.40
C ASN A 173 -10.60 -16.57 8.84
N ILE A 174 -11.34 -15.89 9.72
CA ILE A 174 -12.42 -14.99 9.33
C ILE A 174 -11.88 -13.81 8.53
N HIS A 175 -10.83 -13.20 9.03
CA HIS A 175 -10.26 -12.01 8.39
C HIS A 175 -9.50 -12.35 7.10
N SER A 176 -8.85 -13.51 7.02
CA SER A 176 -8.22 -13.96 5.78
C SER A 176 -9.25 -14.21 4.69
N LYS A 177 -10.34 -14.91 5.01
CA LYS A 177 -11.44 -15.10 4.04
C LYS A 177 -11.99 -13.75 3.55
N ARG A 178 -12.24 -12.81 4.46
CA ARG A 178 -12.70 -11.45 4.10
C ARG A 178 -11.74 -10.73 3.18
N ILE A 179 -10.42 -10.86 3.39
CA ILE A 179 -9.40 -10.27 2.53
C ILE A 179 -9.41 -10.91 1.14
N TYR A 180 -9.49 -12.25 1.07
CA TYR A 180 -9.53 -12.97 -0.19
C TYR A 180 -10.81 -12.66 -0.99
N ASP A 181 -11.97 -12.65 -0.34
CA ASP A 181 -13.25 -12.25 -0.94
C ASP A 181 -13.17 -10.81 -1.49
N PHE A 182 -12.61 -9.89 -0.72
CA PHE A 182 -12.39 -8.52 -1.18
C PHE A 182 -11.49 -8.46 -2.42
N CYS A 183 -10.45 -9.28 -2.48
CA CYS A 183 -9.54 -9.36 -3.63
C CYS A 183 -10.09 -10.15 -4.81
N ASN A 184 -11.28 -10.75 -4.70
CA ASN A 184 -11.86 -11.72 -5.65
C ASN A 184 -10.92 -12.92 -5.90
N LEU A 185 -10.40 -13.48 -4.81
CA LEU A 185 -9.54 -14.65 -4.77
C LEU A 185 -10.23 -15.80 -4.03
N ASP A 186 -9.95 -17.02 -4.46
CA ASP A 186 -10.39 -18.21 -3.73
C ASP A 186 -9.51 -18.41 -2.48
N PHE A 187 -10.17 -18.55 -1.33
CA PHE A 187 -9.51 -18.84 -0.06
C PHE A 187 -9.54 -20.32 0.26
N THR A 188 -8.42 -20.87 0.74
CA THR A 188 -8.31 -22.21 1.29
C THR A 188 -7.56 -22.19 2.63
N ASP A 189 -7.95 -23.04 3.58
CA ASP A 189 -7.34 -23.09 4.92
C ASP A 189 -5.82 -23.36 4.91
N ASN A 190 -5.32 -23.97 3.84
CA ASN A 190 -3.88 -24.18 3.67
C ASN A 190 -3.09 -22.87 3.55
N MET A 191 -3.72 -21.79 3.14
CA MET A 191 -3.11 -20.46 3.00
C MET A 191 -2.77 -19.82 4.36
N LEU A 192 -3.34 -20.33 5.45
CA LEU A 192 -3.00 -19.89 6.81
C LEU A 192 -1.76 -20.58 7.39
N LYS A 193 -1.26 -21.63 6.74
CA LYS A 193 -0.09 -22.38 7.23
C LYS A 193 1.26 -21.72 6.94
N PHE A 194 1.27 -20.45 6.53
CA PHE A 194 2.51 -19.72 6.26
C PHE A 194 3.44 -19.58 7.48
N HIS A 195 2.92 -19.73 8.71
CA HIS A 195 3.76 -19.75 9.93
C HIS A 195 4.66 -20.98 10.03
N ASN A 196 4.32 -22.06 9.32
CA ASN A 196 5.05 -23.32 9.39
C ASN A 196 6.17 -23.43 8.33
N LYS A 197 6.33 -22.42 7.49
CA LYS A 197 7.36 -22.37 6.44
C LYS A 197 8.61 -21.54 6.86
N ARG A 198 8.98 -21.62 8.17
CA ARG A 198 10.27 -21.07 8.64
C ARG A 198 11.33 -22.14 8.65
#